data_9597f12132db88a501e9f7366e1e6412
#
_entry.id   9597f12132db88a501e9f7366e1e6412
#
_cell.length_a   1.000
_cell.length_b   1.000
_cell.length_c   1.000
_cell.angle_alpha   90.00
_cell.angle_beta   90.00
_cell.angle_gamma   90.00
#
_symmetry.space_group_name_H-M   'P 1'
#
loop_
_entity.id
_entity.type
_entity.pdbx_description
1 polymer ?
#
loop_
_entity_poly.entity_id
_entity_poly.type
_entity_poly.pdbx_seq_one_letter_code
_entity_poly.pdbx_strand_id
1 'polypeptide(L)'
;MSNSPIQAVIFDWAGTIVDFGSFAPTSIFVEAFKQGFDFEIDLEEAREPMGLGKWDHIQAVGRIRAVDKRWNEKFGRSMTSEDIDAIYAAFMPLQKAKVADHAEPILNAIEVVNGLKDKGIKIGSCSGYPREVMDVLIPVAADYGYKPDYVVATDDLPQGGRPAPFMALKNVIELNVTDVNACIKVDDAAPGIDEGHNAGMWTVGLMLSGNEAGLTFEEYQAADEATLNAAREKARAKLIKSSPHYLIDTIADFPEVVADIERRLAAGERP
;
A
#
# COMPACT_ATOMS: atom_id res chain seq x y z
N MET A 1 6.24 -1.19 32.95
CA MET A 1 6.67 -1.40 31.55
C MET A 1 6.98 -0.02 31.00
N SER A 2 8.20 0.23 30.50
CA SER A 2 8.48 1.53 29.87
C SER A 2 7.69 1.57 28.57
N ASN A 3 6.88 2.61 28.38
CA ASN A 3 6.20 2.82 27.11
C ASN A 3 7.25 3.02 26.00
N SER A 4 7.04 2.43 24.83
CA SER A 4 7.85 2.66 23.64
C SER A 4 7.94 4.17 23.34
N PRO A 5 9.09 4.70 22.89
CA PRO A 5 9.16 6.05 22.36
C PRO A 5 8.37 6.22 21.04
N ILE A 6 8.07 5.13 20.33
CA ILE A 6 7.22 5.14 19.15
C ILE A 6 5.77 5.32 19.60
N GLN A 7 5.06 6.28 19.00
CA GLN A 7 3.68 6.60 19.36
C GLN A 7 2.66 5.92 18.46
N ALA A 8 2.97 5.79 17.16
CA ALA A 8 2.07 5.14 16.22
C ALA A 8 2.83 4.47 15.06
N VAL A 9 2.22 3.41 14.52
CA VAL A 9 2.59 2.84 13.23
C VAL A 9 1.38 2.95 12.31
N ILE A 10 1.61 3.46 11.09
CA ILE A 10 0.58 3.66 10.08
C ILE A 10 0.86 2.72 8.92
N PHE A 11 0.03 1.69 8.79
CA PHE A 11 0.17 0.65 7.77
C PHE A 11 -0.66 0.97 6.52
N ASP A 12 -0.13 0.62 5.37
CA ASP A 12 -0.94 0.32 4.20
C ASP A 12 -1.70 -1.00 4.37
N TRP A 13 -2.53 -1.38 3.40
CA TRP A 13 -3.36 -2.57 3.43
C TRP A 13 -2.84 -3.69 2.52
N ALA A 14 -3.15 -3.64 1.22
CA ALA A 14 -2.80 -4.68 0.25
C ALA A 14 -1.29 -4.77 0.03
N GLY A 15 -0.70 -5.95 0.14
CA GLY A 15 0.75 -6.14 0.05
C GLY A 15 1.52 -5.82 1.34
N THR A 16 0.84 -5.20 2.32
CA THR A 16 1.42 -4.81 3.61
C THR A 16 0.87 -5.63 4.77
N ILE A 17 -0.45 -5.64 4.98
CA ILE A 17 -1.13 -6.39 6.05
C ILE A 17 -1.99 -7.52 5.49
N VAL A 18 -2.64 -7.31 4.35
CA VAL A 18 -3.48 -8.29 3.65
C VAL A 18 -3.05 -8.42 2.20
N ASP A 19 -3.58 -9.41 1.47
CA ASP A 19 -3.39 -9.58 0.02
C ASP A 19 -1.90 -9.65 -0.36
N PHE A 20 -1.23 -10.76 -0.02
CA PHE A 20 0.16 -10.99 -0.38
C PHE A 20 0.39 -10.78 -1.88
N GLY A 21 1.34 -9.90 -2.25
CA GLY A 21 1.64 -9.51 -3.64
C GLY A 21 0.70 -8.48 -4.25
N SER A 22 -0.29 -7.96 -3.49
CA SER A 22 -1.23 -6.92 -3.94
C SER A 22 -1.96 -7.28 -5.25
N PHE A 23 -2.57 -8.47 -5.30
CA PHE A 23 -3.22 -8.99 -6.51
C PHE A 23 -4.65 -8.48 -6.70
N ALA A 24 -5.39 -8.21 -5.62
CA ALA A 24 -6.77 -7.75 -5.71
C ALA A 24 -6.93 -6.54 -6.64
N PRO A 25 -6.19 -5.44 -6.47
CA PRO A 25 -6.37 -4.29 -7.34
C PRO A 25 -5.83 -4.55 -8.76
N THR A 26 -4.72 -5.28 -8.89
CA THR A 26 -4.02 -5.48 -10.16
C THR A 26 -4.89 -6.17 -11.20
N SER A 27 -5.49 -7.30 -10.85
CA SER A 27 -6.34 -8.07 -11.76
C SER A 27 -7.62 -7.30 -12.13
N ILE A 28 -8.13 -6.49 -11.21
CA ILE A 28 -9.35 -5.71 -11.42
C ILE A 28 -9.10 -4.54 -12.39
N PHE A 29 -7.91 -3.93 -12.37
CA PHE A 29 -7.57 -2.92 -13.39
C PHE A 29 -7.59 -3.51 -14.79
N VAL A 30 -6.98 -4.68 -15.00
CA VAL A 30 -7.01 -5.37 -16.30
C VAL A 30 -8.44 -5.59 -16.76
N GLU A 31 -9.30 -6.10 -15.88
CA GLU A 31 -10.71 -6.35 -16.18
C GLU A 31 -11.48 -5.04 -16.46
N ALA A 32 -11.23 -3.97 -15.71
CA ALA A 32 -11.93 -2.70 -15.89
C ALA A 32 -11.60 -2.03 -17.23
N PHE A 33 -10.34 -2.05 -17.67
CA PHE A 33 -9.96 -1.57 -19.00
C PHE A 33 -10.62 -2.40 -20.11
N LYS A 34 -10.70 -3.73 -19.91
CA LYS A 34 -11.35 -4.64 -20.85
C LYS A 34 -12.85 -4.39 -20.93
N GLN A 35 -13.54 -4.25 -19.79
CA GLN A 35 -14.99 -4.01 -19.75
C GLN A 35 -15.36 -2.62 -20.26
N GLY A 36 -14.59 -1.59 -19.88
CA GLY A 36 -14.91 -0.21 -20.26
C GLY A 36 -14.71 0.07 -21.75
N PHE A 37 -13.64 -0.44 -22.33
CA PHE A 37 -13.21 -0.07 -23.68
C PHE A 37 -12.75 -1.23 -24.57
N ASP A 38 -12.95 -2.49 -24.14
CA ASP A 38 -12.36 -3.64 -24.82
C ASP A 38 -10.85 -3.44 -25.07
N PHE A 39 -10.17 -2.80 -24.11
CA PHE A 39 -8.76 -2.46 -24.18
C PHE A 39 -7.95 -3.34 -23.23
N GLU A 40 -6.84 -3.90 -23.72
CA GLU A 40 -6.01 -4.81 -22.95
C GLU A 40 -4.79 -4.09 -22.39
N ILE A 41 -4.60 -4.23 -21.08
CA ILE A 41 -3.36 -3.94 -20.37
C ILE A 41 -2.87 -5.24 -19.72
N ASP A 42 -1.56 -5.35 -19.51
CA ASP A 42 -1.01 -6.49 -18.77
C ASP A 42 -0.87 -6.19 -17.27
N LEU A 43 -0.53 -7.23 -16.51
CA LEU A 43 -0.39 -7.12 -15.06
C LEU A 43 0.78 -6.20 -14.64
N GLU A 44 1.86 -6.15 -15.41
CA GLU A 44 2.99 -5.27 -15.11
C GLU A 44 2.62 -3.80 -15.32
N GLU A 45 1.89 -3.50 -16.39
CA GLU A 45 1.34 -2.17 -16.66
C GLU A 45 0.36 -1.73 -15.57
N ALA A 46 -0.50 -2.67 -15.12
CA ALA A 46 -1.42 -2.41 -14.01
C ALA A 46 -0.70 -2.21 -12.67
N ARG A 47 0.47 -2.81 -12.45
CA ARG A 47 1.26 -2.68 -11.21
C ARG A 47 2.08 -1.41 -11.13
N GLU A 48 2.48 -0.84 -12.25
CA GLU A 48 3.47 0.25 -12.28
C GLU A 48 3.11 1.44 -11.38
N PRO A 49 1.85 1.98 -11.41
CA PRO A 49 1.46 3.10 -10.56
C PRO A 49 0.78 2.68 -9.24
N MET A 50 1.04 1.45 -8.73
CA MET A 50 0.40 0.98 -7.50
C MET A 50 0.67 1.91 -6.32
N GLY A 51 -0.27 1.95 -5.36
CA GLY A 51 -0.21 2.82 -4.18
C GLY A 51 -0.95 4.16 -4.34
N LEU A 52 -1.22 4.60 -5.58
CA LEU A 52 -2.04 5.79 -5.85
C LEU A 52 -3.53 5.55 -5.57
N GLY A 53 -4.30 6.64 -5.42
CA GLY A 53 -5.76 6.59 -5.48
C GLY A 53 -6.23 6.00 -6.81
N LYS A 54 -7.36 5.28 -6.83
CA LYS A 54 -7.72 4.44 -7.99
C LYS A 54 -7.99 5.21 -9.27
N TRP A 55 -8.54 6.42 -9.17
CA TRP A 55 -8.70 7.30 -10.32
C TRP A 55 -7.35 7.76 -10.89
N ASP A 56 -6.45 8.23 -10.00
CA ASP A 56 -5.10 8.65 -10.38
C ASP A 56 -4.27 7.49 -10.94
N HIS A 57 -4.49 6.29 -10.42
CA HIS A 57 -3.86 5.07 -10.90
C HIS A 57 -4.27 4.78 -12.35
N ILE A 58 -5.56 4.80 -12.67
CA ILE A 58 -6.06 4.62 -14.06
C ILE A 58 -5.44 5.68 -14.98
N GLN A 59 -5.38 6.93 -14.54
CA GLN A 59 -4.76 8.01 -15.30
C GLN A 59 -3.26 7.72 -15.55
N ALA A 60 -2.55 7.26 -14.53
CA ALA A 60 -1.11 6.96 -14.65
C ALA A 60 -0.86 5.77 -15.59
N VAL A 61 -1.67 4.69 -15.53
CA VAL A 61 -1.63 3.59 -16.50
C VAL A 61 -1.82 4.10 -17.92
N GLY A 62 -2.82 4.95 -18.16
CA GLY A 62 -3.08 5.54 -19.47
C GLY A 62 -1.93 6.42 -20.00
N ARG A 63 -1.05 6.91 -19.13
CA ARG A 63 0.14 7.70 -19.49
C ARG A 63 1.41 6.87 -19.68
N ILE A 64 1.39 5.58 -19.37
CA ILE A 64 2.49 4.67 -19.72
C ILE A 64 2.66 4.71 -21.24
N ARG A 65 3.86 4.99 -21.72
CA ARG A 65 4.13 5.21 -23.13
C ARG A 65 3.62 4.09 -24.04
N ALA A 66 3.74 2.84 -23.61
CA ALA A 66 3.28 1.67 -24.36
C ALA A 66 1.74 1.61 -24.41
N VAL A 67 1.09 1.92 -23.29
CA VAL A 67 -0.37 1.97 -23.17
C VAL A 67 -0.94 3.13 -24.01
N ASP A 68 -0.40 4.35 -23.84
CA ASP A 68 -0.86 5.53 -24.59
C ASP A 68 -0.71 5.33 -26.11
N LYS A 69 0.38 4.70 -26.55
CA LYS A 69 0.56 4.36 -27.97
C LYS A 69 -0.55 3.43 -28.47
N ARG A 70 -0.83 2.30 -27.79
CA ARG A 70 -1.91 1.36 -28.16
C ARG A 70 -3.28 2.01 -28.08
N TRP A 71 -3.50 2.89 -27.09
CA TRP A 71 -4.75 3.63 -26.95
C TRP A 71 -4.95 4.59 -28.15
N ASN A 72 -3.91 5.34 -28.55
CA ASN A 72 -3.95 6.20 -29.72
C ASN A 72 -4.20 5.41 -31.03
N GLU A 73 -3.59 4.25 -31.19
CA GLU A 73 -3.81 3.37 -32.36
C GLU A 73 -5.27 2.92 -32.44
N LYS A 74 -5.93 2.65 -31.31
CA LYS A 74 -7.32 2.19 -31.26
C LYS A 74 -8.35 3.33 -31.36
N PHE A 75 -8.11 4.46 -30.68
CA PHE A 75 -9.09 5.52 -30.52
C PHE A 75 -8.73 6.84 -31.21
N GLY A 76 -7.56 6.94 -31.85
CA GLY A 76 -7.09 8.13 -32.58
C GLY A 76 -6.69 9.32 -31.69
N ARG A 77 -6.58 9.12 -30.37
CA ARG A 77 -6.23 10.14 -29.36
C ARG A 77 -5.70 9.49 -28.09
N SER A 78 -5.05 10.28 -27.24
CA SER A 78 -4.73 9.85 -25.87
C SER A 78 -5.99 9.75 -25.00
N MET A 79 -5.88 9.04 -23.87
CA MET A 79 -6.94 8.89 -22.87
C MET A 79 -7.33 10.23 -22.25
N THR A 80 -8.64 10.50 -22.17
CA THR A 80 -9.21 11.71 -21.53
C THR A 80 -9.72 11.45 -20.12
N SER A 81 -10.13 12.50 -19.41
CA SER A 81 -10.74 12.36 -18.08
C SER A 81 -12.04 11.54 -18.12
N GLU A 82 -12.84 11.71 -19.19
CA GLU A 82 -14.09 10.96 -19.39
C GLU A 82 -13.84 9.47 -19.59
N ASP A 83 -12.73 9.10 -20.26
CA ASP A 83 -12.32 7.71 -20.41
C ASP A 83 -11.91 7.12 -19.04
N ILE A 84 -11.16 7.90 -18.25
CA ILE A 84 -10.74 7.51 -16.90
C ILE A 84 -11.97 7.32 -16.01
N ASP A 85 -12.94 8.23 -16.05
CA ASP A 85 -14.19 8.14 -15.30
C ASP A 85 -14.98 6.88 -15.67
N ALA A 86 -15.03 6.53 -16.98
CA ALA A 86 -15.69 5.33 -17.45
C ALA A 86 -15.01 4.04 -16.98
N ILE A 87 -13.66 3.99 -17.00
CA ILE A 87 -12.90 2.85 -16.49
C ILE A 87 -13.07 2.76 -14.96
N TYR A 88 -13.04 3.88 -14.26
CA TYR A 88 -13.26 3.92 -12.81
C TYR A 88 -14.65 3.42 -12.44
N ALA A 89 -15.68 3.80 -13.19
CA ALA A 89 -17.05 3.32 -12.99
C ALA A 89 -17.17 1.80 -13.22
N ALA A 90 -16.38 1.22 -14.13
CA ALA A 90 -16.31 -0.24 -14.32
C ALA A 90 -15.49 -0.92 -13.21
N PHE A 91 -14.42 -0.27 -12.74
CA PHE A 91 -13.52 -0.78 -11.69
C PHE A 91 -14.24 -0.95 -10.34
N MET A 92 -15.03 0.03 -9.91
CA MET A 92 -15.59 0.09 -8.58
C MET A 92 -16.49 -1.11 -8.19
N PRO A 93 -17.43 -1.55 -9.01
CA PRO A 93 -18.24 -2.74 -8.71
C PRO A 93 -17.39 -4.02 -8.61
N LEU A 94 -16.39 -4.16 -9.49
CA LEU A 94 -15.49 -5.31 -9.50
C LEU A 94 -14.65 -5.34 -8.21
N GLN A 95 -14.10 -4.20 -7.81
CA GLN A 95 -13.29 -4.08 -6.60
C GLN A 95 -14.12 -4.45 -5.35
N LYS A 96 -15.32 -3.89 -5.22
CA LYS A 96 -16.22 -4.20 -4.10
C LYS A 96 -16.60 -5.68 -4.04
N ALA A 97 -16.83 -6.31 -5.18
CA ALA A 97 -17.19 -7.72 -5.23
C ALA A 97 -16.05 -8.66 -4.84
N LYS A 98 -14.79 -8.27 -5.08
CA LYS A 98 -13.62 -9.16 -4.91
C LYS A 98 -12.75 -8.82 -3.71
N VAL A 99 -12.80 -7.61 -3.17
CA VAL A 99 -11.86 -7.18 -2.12
C VAL A 99 -11.92 -8.06 -0.87
N ALA A 100 -13.08 -8.60 -0.53
CA ALA A 100 -13.25 -9.50 0.60
C ALA A 100 -12.48 -10.82 0.46
N ASP A 101 -12.32 -11.32 -0.77
CA ASP A 101 -11.58 -12.56 -1.06
C ASP A 101 -10.07 -12.40 -0.81
N HIS A 102 -9.60 -11.16 -0.69
CA HIS A 102 -8.19 -10.79 -0.46
C HIS A 102 -7.97 -10.15 0.92
N ALA A 103 -8.87 -10.39 1.86
CA ALA A 103 -8.79 -9.84 3.22
C ALA A 103 -7.92 -10.69 4.17
N GLU A 104 -7.43 -11.85 3.73
CA GLU A 104 -6.58 -12.72 4.54
C GLU A 104 -5.28 -12.00 4.89
N PRO A 105 -4.92 -11.96 6.20
CA PRO A 105 -3.69 -11.32 6.64
C PRO A 105 -2.45 -12.03 6.11
N ILE A 106 -1.45 -11.25 5.74
CA ILE A 106 -0.10 -11.72 5.45
C ILE A 106 0.46 -12.43 6.70
N LEU A 107 1.22 -13.49 6.49
CA LEU A 107 1.78 -14.30 7.56
C LEU A 107 2.52 -13.42 8.60
N ASN A 108 2.22 -13.63 9.87
CA ASN A 108 2.69 -12.89 11.05
C ASN A 108 2.15 -11.45 11.19
N ALA A 109 1.34 -10.93 10.29
CA ALA A 109 0.85 -9.55 10.38
C ALA A 109 0.05 -9.30 11.67
N ILE A 110 -0.80 -10.22 12.05
CA ILE A 110 -1.63 -10.08 13.27
C ILE A 110 -0.78 -10.13 14.53
N GLU A 111 0.19 -11.04 14.60
CA GLU A 111 1.13 -11.17 15.73
C GLU A 111 1.96 -9.89 15.89
N VAL A 112 2.48 -9.35 14.80
CA VAL A 112 3.26 -8.11 14.80
C VAL A 112 2.40 -6.94 15.28
N VAL A 113 1.19 -6.77 14.73
CA VAL A 113 0.27 -5.69 15.14
C VAL A 113 -0.10 -5.79 16.61
N ASN A 114 -0.41 -6.99 17.12
CA ASN A 114 -0.72 -7.21 18.53
C ASN A 114 0.50 -6.91 19.42
N GLY A 115 1.70 -7.33 19.01
CA GLY A 115 2.94 -7.02 19.74
C GLY A 115 3.23 -5.51 19.83
N LEU A 116 2.86 -4.72 18.81
CA LEU A 116 2.93 -3.26 18.86
C LEU A 116 1.92 -2.67 19.85
N LYS A 117 0.68 -3.16 19.82
CA LYS A 117 -0.38 -2.73 20.76
C LYS A 117 -0.01 -3.05 22.21
N ASP A 118 0.60 -4.20 22.48
CA ASP A 118 1.08 -4.59 23.81
C ASP A 118 2.17 -3.63 24.34
N LYS A 119 2.93 -2.98 23.45
CA LYS A 119 3.88 -1.91 23.78
C LYS A 119 3.21 -0.54 23.98
N GLY A 120 1.89 -0.42 23.76
CA GLY A 120 1.15 0.83 23.80
C GLY A 120 1.28 1.68 22.55
N ILE A 121 1.78 1.13 21.45
CA ILE A 121 1.88 1.80 20.15
C ILE A 121 0.51 1.76 19.46
N LYS A 122 0.06 2.90 18.97
CA LYS A 122 -1.22 3.03 18.27
C LYS A 122 -1.10 2.57 16.82
N ILE A 123 -2.15 1.97 16.30
CA ILE A 123 -2.18 1.44 14.94
C ILE A 123 -3.11 2.29 14.07
N GLY A 124 -2.50 3.04 13.17
CA GLY A 124 -3.20 3.74 12.11
C GLY A 124 -3.15 2.99 10.80
N SER A 125 -3.94 3.42 9.85
CA SER A 125 -3.95 2.82 8.52
C SER A 125 -4.35 3.83 7.44
N CYS A 126 -3.72 3.70 6.27
CA CYS A 126 -4.04 4.46 5.06
C CYS A 126 -4.23 3.48 3.90
N SER A 127 -5.16 3.76 3.01
CA SER A 127 -5.35 2.94 1.82
C SER A 127 -5.57 3.78 0.56
N GLY A 128 -5.03 3.32 -0.56
CA GLY A 128 -5.39 3.81 -1.89
C GLY A 128 -6.78 3.35 -2.35
N TYR A 129 -7.49 2.53 -1.56
CA TYR A 129 -8.89 2.18 -1.81
C TYR A 129 -9.82 3.32 -1.37
N PRO A 130 -10.91 3.57 -2.13
CA PRO A 130 -11.99 4.47 -1.72
C PRO A 130 -12.72 3.93 -0.48
N ARG A 131 -13.39 4.82 0.25
CA ARG A 131 -14.15 4.49 1.47
C ARG A 131 -15.15 3.35 1.24
N GLU A 132 -15.89 3.36 0.14
CA GLU A 132 -16.89 2.33 -0.13
C GLU A 132 -16.28 0.92 -0.36
N VAL A 133 -15.01 0.80 -0.75
CA VAL A 133 -14.27 -0.46 -0.82
C VAL A 133 -13.77 -0.85 0.57
N MET A 134 -13.24 0.13 1.32
CA MET A 134 -12.77 -0.10 2.69
C MET A 134 -13.89 -0.53 3.62
N ASP A 135 -15.12 -0.05 3.44
CA ASP A 135 -16.29 -0.46 4.22
C ASP A 135 -16.65 -1.95 4.02
N VAL A 136 -16.23 -2.55 2.91
CA VAL A 136 -16.32 -4.01 2.68
C VAL A 136 -15.13 -4.74 3.30
N LEU A 137 -13.91 -4.22 3.13
CA LEU A 137 -12.67 -4.89 3.54
C LEU A 137 -12.47 -4.88 5.06
N ILE A 138 -12.70 -3.73 5.71
CA ILE A 138 -12.44 -3.55 7.16
C ILE A 138 -13.13 -4.62 8.03
N PRO A 139 -14.45 -4.88 7.90
CA PRO A 139 -15.11 -5.88 8.73
C PRO A 139 -14.56 -7.30 8.50
N VAL A 140 -14.23 -7.65 7.25
CA VAL A 140 -13.69 -8.99 6.94
C VAL A 140 -12.28 -9.14 7.53
N ALA A 141 -11.41 -8.15 7.36
CA ALA A 141 -10.08 -8.16 8.00
C ALA A 141 -10.16 -8.18 9.53
N ALA A 142 -11.20 -7.53 10.10
CA ALA A 142 -11.44 -7.56 11.55
C ALA A 142 -11.83 -8.96 12.06
N ASP A 143 -12.52 -9.76 11.26
CA ASP A 143 -12.84 -11.16 11.59
C ASP A 143 -11.58 -12.03 11.63
N TYR A 144 -10.57 -11.71 10.83
CA TYR A 144 -9.23 -12.30 10.89
C TYR A 144 -8.34 -11.74 12.02
N GLY A 145 -8.80 -10.70 12.73
CA GLY A 145 -8.08 -10.11 13.86
C GLY A 145 -7.39 -8.77 13.57
N TYR A 146 -7.40 -8.26 12.34
CA TYR A 146 -6.83 -6.96 12.03
C TYR A 146 -7.80 -5.82 12.34
N LYS A 147 -7.55 -5.12 13.44
CA LYS A 147 -8.38 -3.99 13.93
C LYS A 147 -7.47 -2.79 14.21
N PRO A 148 -7.13 -1.96 13.21
CA PRO A 148 -6.42 -0.71 13.45
C PRO A 148 -7.29 0.25 14.28
N ASP A 149 -6.64 1.16 15.01
CA ASP A 149 -7.34 2.14 15.86
C ASP A 149 -7.98 3.26 15.02
N TYR A 150 -7.42 3.53 13.83
CA TYR A 150 -8.01 4.45 12.87
C TYR A 150 -7.66 4.06 11.42
N VAL A 151 -8.57 4.34 10.48
CA VAL A 151 -8.43 4.03 9.05
C VAL A 151 -8.81 5.25 8.21
N VAL A 152 -7.93 5.64 7.28
CA VAL A 152 -8.20 6.68 6.29
C VAL A 152 -8.17 6.09 4.88
N ALA A 153 -9.26 6.26 4.14
CA ALA A 153 -9.38 5.92 2.74
C ALA A 153 -8.93 7.09 1.84
N THR A 154 -8.59 6.80 0.58
CA THR A 154 -8.01 7.80 -0.34
C THR A 154 -8.94 8.99 -0.62
N ASP A 155 -10.25 8.81 -0.48
CA ASP A 155 -11.30 9.81 -0.74
C ASP A 155 -11.95 10.40 0.53
N ASP A 156 -11.44 10.07 1.72
CA ASP A 156 -11.93 10.65 2.97
C ASP A 156 -11.58 12.14 3.12
N LEU A 157 -10.59 12.61 2.37
CA LEU A 157 -10.08 13.97 2.47
C LEU A 157 -10.12 14.68 1.11
N PRO A 158 -10.70 15.89 1.05
CA PRO A 158 -10.80 16.65 -0.20
C PRO A 158 -9.44 17.11 -0.75
N GLN A 159 -8.38 17.04 0.06
CA GLN A 159 -7.01 17.38 -0.32
C GLN A 159 -6.35 16.32 -1.21
N GLY A 160 -6.96 15.16 -1.35
CA GLY A 160 -6.44 14.04 -2.13
C GLY A 160 -5.56 13.07 -1.33
N GLY A 161 -5.10 12.03 -2.03
CA GLY A 161 -4.31 10.93 -1.49
C GLY A 161 -2.80 11.07 -1.71
N ARG A 162 -2.15 9.92 -1.78
CA ARG A 162 -0.71 9.75 -1.99
C ARG A 162 -0.22 10.38 -3.30
N PRO A 163 0.99 10.89 -3.31
CA PRO A 163 2.04 10.88 -2.27
C PRO A 163 1.93 12.01 -1.24
N ALA A 164 0.83 12.78 -1.24
CA ALA A 164 0.62 13.83 -0.26
C ALA A 164 0.43 13.26 1.16
N PRO A 165 0.84 13.98 2.23
CA PRO A 165 0.92 13.43 3.58
C PRO A 165 -0.44 13.39 4.32
N PHE A 166 -1.53 13.78 3.67
CA PHE A 166 -2.78 14.12 4.36
C PHE A 166 -3.42 12.95 5.10
N MET A 167 -3.42 11.74 4.52
CA MET A 167 -4.00 10.55 5.17
C MET A 167 -3.14 10.12 6.38
N ALA A 168 -1.82 10.16 6.26
CA ALA A 168 -0.91 9.88 7.37
C ALA A 168 -1.07 10.91 8.50
N LEU A 169 -1.13 12.21 8.19
CA LEU A 169 -1.36 13.28 9.16
C LEU A 169 -2.76 13.22 9.78
N LYS A 170 -3.78 12.79 9.04
CA LYS A 170 -5.10 12.54 9.60
C LYS A 170 -5.06 11.45 10.68
N ASN A 171 -4.32 10.37 10.46
CA ASN A 171 -4.07 9.36 11.48
C ASN A 171 -3.37 9.95 12.72
N VAL A 172 -2.36 10.83 12.54
CA VAL A 172 -1.68 11.51 13.66
C VAL A 172 -2.67 12.26 14.54
N ILE A 173 -3.60 13.00 13.92
CA ILE A 173 -4.62 13.80 14.63
C ILE A 173 -5.58 12.87 15.39
N GLU A 174 -6.18 11.92 14.72
CA GLU A 174 -7.21 11.03 15.29
C GLU A 174 -6.66 10.09 16.38
N LEU A 175 -5.40 9.69 16.23
CA LEU A 175 -4.72 8.87 17.22
C LEU A 175 -4.13 9.69 18.39
N ASN A 176 -4.31 11.02 18.41
CA ASN A 176 -3.71 11.92 19.41
C ASN A 176 -2.19 11.70 19.55
N VAL A 177 -1.49 11.60 18.43
CA VAL A 177 -0.02 11.56 18.38
C VAL A 177 0.50 12.97 18.59
N THR A 178 1.51 13.13 19.44
CA THR A 178 2.07 14.44 19.80
C THR A 178 3.42 14.75 19.10
N ASP A 179 4.08 13.73 18.56
CA ASP A 179 5.33 13.87 17.82
C ASP A 179 5.31 12.97 16.56
N VAL A 180 5.22 13.58 15.39
CA VAL A 180 5.22 12.88 14.10
C VAL A 180 6.53 12.10 13.88
N ASN A 181 7.67 12.60 14.41
CA ASN A 181 8.95 11.90 14.31
C ASN A 181 8.97 10.58 15.10
N ALA A 182 8.01 10.37 15.98
CA ALA A 182 7.79 9.11 16.70
C ALA A 182 6.78 8.19 15.98
N CYS A 183 6.49 8.44 14.71
CA CYS A 183 5.63 7.61 13.86
C CYS A 183 6.43 6.86 12.80
N ILE A 184 5.89 5.69 12.41
CA ILE A 184 6.42 4.87 11.32
C ILE A 184 5.32 4.68 10.27
N LYS A 185 5.63 4.92 9.00
CA LYS A 185 4.80 4.55 7.85
C LYS A 185 5.37 3.28 7.23
N VAL A 186 4.52 2.27 7.05
CA VAL A 186 4.87 0.99 6.43
C VAL A 186 4.05 0.82 5.16
N ASP A 187 4.71 0.53 4.05
CA ASP A 187 4.05 0.43 2.75
C ASP A 187 4.85 -0.49 1.81
N ASP A 188 4.19 -1.05 0.81
CA ASP A 188 4.81 -1.90 -0.21
C ASP A 188 5.04 -1.17 -1.54
N ALA A 189 4.64 0.10 -1.63
CA ALA A 189 4.68 0.89 -2.85
C ALA A 189 5.27 2.30 -2.64
N ALA A 190 5.96 2.81 -3.66
CA ALA A 190 6.63 4.10 -3.62
C ALA A 190 5.74 5.27 -3.17
N PRO A 191 4.48 5.43 -3.67
CA PRO A 191 3.63 6.55 -3.25
C PRO A 191 3.29 6.56 -1.75
N GLY A 192 3.23 5.39 -1.10
CA GLY A 192 2.97 5.31 0.33
C GLY A 192 4.22 5.57 1.18
N ILE A 193 5.40 5.21 0.67
CA ILE A 193 6.68 5.59 1.29
C ILE A 193 6.84 7.11 1.22
N ASP A 194 6.57 7.72 0.06
CA ASP A 194 6.63 9.16 -0.14
C ASP A 194 5.62 9.91 0.75
N GLU A 195 4.41 9.34 0.95
CA GLU A 195 3.43 9.84 1.93
C GLU A 195 4.03 9.94 3.33
N GLY A 196 4.73 8.89 3.78
CA GLY A 196 5.40 8.85 5.08
C GLY A 196 6.51 9.90 5.20
N HIS A 197 7.36 10.04 4.19
CA HIS A 197 8.40 11.08 4.14
C HIS A 197 7.81 12.47 4.18
N ASN A 198 6.80 12.73 3.35
CA ASN A 198 6.13 14.02 3.29
C ASN A 198 5.41 14.36 4.61
N ALA A 199 5.04 13.35 5.39
CA ALA A 199 4.50 13.54 6.73
C ALA A 199 5.57 13.73 7.82
N GLY A 200 6.87 13.47 7.54
CA GLY A 200 7.96 13.55 8.51
C GLY A 200 8.07 12.31 9.41
N MET A 201 7.75 11.13 8.88
CA MET A 201 7.76 9.86 9.60
C MET A 201 8.94 8.99 9.19
N TRP A 202 9.31 8.04 10.05
CA TRP A 202 10.13 6.90 9.63
C TRP A 202 9.38 6.10 8.57
N THR A 203 10.08 5.62 7.54
CA THR A 203 9.47 4.89 6.44
C THR A 203 10.09 3.52 6.25
N VAL A 204 9.23 2.52 6.04
CA VAL A 204 9.61 1.12 5.85
C VAL A 204 8.94 0.59 4.59
N GLY A 205 9.75 0.08 3.66
CA GLY A 205 9.28 -0.56 2.44
C GLY A 205 9.28 -2.09 2.57
N LEU A 206 8.20 -2.75 2.12
CA LEU A 206 8.09 -4.21 2.07
C LEU A 206 8.43 -4.71 0.68
N MET A 207 9.42 -5.59 0.57
CA MET A 207 9.92 -6.06 -0.73
C MET A 207 9.18 -7.29 -1.25
N LEU A 208 9.20 -8.41 -0.51
CA LEU A 208 8.73 -9.70 -1.03
C LEU A 208 7.22 -9.92 -0.89
N SER A 209 6.60 -9.40 0.17
CA SER A 209 5.15 -9.50 0.33
C SER A 209 4.36 -8.48 -0.49
N GLY A 210 5.05 -7.50 -1.07
CA GLY A 210 4.44 -6.34 -1.71
C GLY A 210 4.25 -6.46 -3.23
N ASN A 211 3.63 -5.43 -3.77
CA ASN A 211 3.33 -5.26 -5.18
C ASN A 211 4.56 -5.41 -6.09
N GLU A 212 5.72 -4.92 -5.65
CA GLU A 212 6.88 -4.79 -6.53
C GLU A 212 7.55 -6.13 -6.82
N ALA A 213 7.53 -7.08 -5.90
CA ALA A 213 7.93 -8.46 -6.16
C ALA A 213 6.94 -9.16 -7.09
N GLY A 214 5.63 -8.98 -6.82
CA GLY A 214 4.54 -9.53 -7.61
C GLY A 214 4.42 -11.05 -7.51
N LEU A 215 4.88 -11.65 -6.41
CA LEU A 215 4.74 -13.08 -6.12
C LEU A 215 3.40 -13.35 -5.44
N THR A 216 2.76 -14.46 -5.74
CA THR A 216 1.71 -15.02 -4.89
C THR A 216 2.34 -15.62 -3.63
N PHE A 217 1.53 -15.87 -2.59
CA PHE A 217 2.03 -16.50 -1.37
C PHE A 217 2.56 -17.92 -1.64
N GLU A 218 1.89 -18.68 -2.52
CA GLU A 218 2.32 -20.02 -2.93
C GLU A 218 3.65 -19.97 -3.70
N GLU A 219 3.81 -19.01 -4.60
CA GLU A 219 5.09 -18.82 -5.33
C GLU A 219 6.20 -18.44 -4.36
N TYR A 220 5.94 -17.54 -3.42
CA TYR A 220 6.88 -17.15 -2.37
C TYR A 220 7.34 -18.35 -1.53
N GLN A 221 6.38 -19.20 -1.10
CA GLN A 221 6.70 -20.39 -0.30
C GLN A 221 7.46 -21.47 -1.07
N ALA A 222 7.20 -21.59 -2.37
CA ALA A 222 7.83 -22.58 -3.24
C ALA A 222 9.17 -22.13 -3.84
N ALA A 223 9.48 -20.81 -3.78
CA ALA A 223 10.64 -20.23 -4.41
C ALA A 223 11.95 -20.67 -3.74
N ASP A 224 12.96 -20.92 -4.55
CA ASP A 224 14.32 -21.05 -4.07
C ASP A 224 14.94 -19.67 -3.77
N GLU A 225 16.07 -19.67 -3.07
CA GLU A 225 16.76 -18.44 -2.67
C GLU A 225 17.18 -17.57 -3.87
N ALA A 226 17.51 -18.17 -5.02
CA ALA A 226 17.87 -17.41 -6.21
C ALA A 226 16.67 -16.63 -6.77
N THR A 227 15.49 -17.26 -6.79
CA THR A 227 14.22 -16.64 -7.19
C THR A 227 13.82 -15.51 -6.22
N LEU A 228 13.92 -15.76 -4.90
CA LEU A 228 13.63 -14.73 -3.89
C LEU A 228 14.62 -13.56 -3.99
N ASN A 229 15.90 -13.81 -4.24
CA ASN A 229 16.88 -12.73 -4.42
C ASN A 229 16.56 -11.89 -5.67
N ALA A 230 16.17 -12.51 -6.78
CA ALA A 230 15.76 -11.78 -7.98
C ALA A 230 14.53 -10.91 -7.74
N ALA A 231 13.52 -11.43 -7.03
CA ALA A 231 12.32 -10.67 -6.66
C ALA A 231 12.64 -9.53 -5.69
N ARG A 232 13.52 -9.77 -4.70
CA ARG A 232 14.01 -8.77 -3.75
C ARG A 232 14.72 -7.61 -4.46
N GLU A 233 15.62 -7.91 -5.40
CA GLU A 233 16.33 -6.89 -6.17
C GLU A 233 15.39 -6.12 -7.10
N LYS A 234 14.39 -6.77 -7.72
CA LYS A 234 13.34 -6.11 -8.50
C LYS A 234 12.58 -5.09 -7.65
N ALA A 235 12.10 -5.50 -6.48
CA ALA A 235 11.37 -4.63 -5.55
C ALA A 235 12.26 -3.50 -5.02
N ARG A 236 13.47 -3.83 -4.58
CA ARG A 236 14.46 -2.87 -4.09
C ARG A 236 14.74 -1.77 -5.12
N ALA A 237 14.96 -2.12 -6.38
CA ALA A 237 15.28 -1.16 -7.45
C ALA A 237 14.19 -0.10 -7.66
N LYS A 238 12.93 -0.42 -7.33
CA LYS A 238 11.82 0.51 -7.39
C LYS A 238 11.67 1.30 -6.08
N LEU A 239 11.57 0.62 -4.95
CA LEU A 239 11.31 1.23 -3.64
C LEU A 239 12.43 2.18 -3.18
N ILE A 240 13.70 1.88 -3.50
CA ILE A 240 14.84 2.72 -3.11
C ILE A 240 14.77 4.15 -3.69
N LYS A 241 14.01 4.36 -4.76
CA LYS A 241 13.83 5.68 -5.37
C LYS A 241 13.07 6.65 -4.46
N SER A 242 12.23 6.12 -3.58
CA SER A 242 11.54 6.88 -2.52
C SER A 242 12.37 6.98 -1.24
N SER A 243 13.64 6.53 -1.25
CA SER A 243 14.58 6.64 -0.13
C SER A 243 14.04 6.16 1.22
N PRO A 244 13.39 4.99 1.33
CA PRO A 244 12.87 4.52 2.61
C PRO A 244 13.99 4.38 3.64
N HIS A 245 13.69 4.61 4.91
CA HIS A 245 14.66 4.42 6.00
C HIS A 245 15.05 2.96 6.17
N TYR A 246 14.11 2.04 5.88
CA TYR A 246 14.31 0.60 5.94
C TYR A 246 13.62 -0.08 4.76
N LEU A 247 14.26 -1.17 4.30
CA LEU A 247 13.66 -2.15 3.39
C LEU A 247 13.72 -3.51 4.07
N ILE A 248 12.59 -4.20 4.18
CA ILE A 248 12.46 -5.53 4.75
C ILE A 248 11.70 -6.44 3.79
N ASP A 249 11.83 -7.74 3.93
CA ASP A 249 11.19 -8.69 3.03
C ASP A 249 9.68 -8.74 3.23
N THR A 250 9.26 -8.94 4.49
CA THR A 250 7.85 -9.05 4.88
C THR A 250 7.62 -8.35 6.22
N ILE A 251 6.36 -8.26 6.62
CA ILE A 251 5.98 -7.70 7.93
C ILE A 251 6.57 -8.49 9.11
N ALA A 252 6.97 -9.76 8.90
CA ALA A 252 7.59 -10.59 9.93
C ALA A 252 8.92 -10.01 10.44
N ASP A 253 9.64 -9.25 9.60
CA ASP A 253 10.93 -8.63 9.92
C ASP A 253 10.76 -7.28 10.64
N PHE A 254 9.55 -6.75 10.69
CA PHE A 254 9.26 -5.41 11.23
C PHE A 254 9.61 -5.21 12.71
N PRO A 255 9.50 -6.23 13.61
CA PRO A 255 9.89 -6.09 15.02
C PRO A 255 11.35 -5.65 15.22
N GLU A 256 12.29 -6.09 14.35
CA GLU A 256 13.70 -5.67 14.41
C GLU A 256 13.87 -4.20 14.02
N VAL A 257 13.12 -3.74 13.02
CA VAL A 257 13.08 -2.33 12.61
C VAL A 257 12.53 -1.46 13.74
N VAL A 258 11.45 -1.89 14.39
CA VAL A 258 10.87 -1.19 15.54
C VAL A 258 11.91 -1.02 16.65
N ALA A 259 12.63 -2.10 17.00
CA ALA A 259 13.67 -2.06 18.04
C ALA A 259 14.84 -1.12 17.66
N ASP A 260 15.20 -1.04 16.37
CA ASP A 260 16.20 -0.11 15.88
C ASP A 260 15.74 1.35 15.97
N ILE A 261 14.51 1.64 15.52
CA ILE A 261 13.92 2.99 15.61
C ILE A 261 13.77 3.43 17.07
N GLU A 262 13.36 2.54 17.98
CA GLU A 262 13.33 2.82 19.44
C GLU A 262 14.70 3.28 19.94
N ARG A 263 15.79 2.60 19.53
CA ARG A 263 17.16 2.98 19.91
C ARG A 263 17.58 4.33 19.31
N ARG A 264 17.26 4.57 18.05
CA ARG A 264 17.58 5.82 17.32
C ARG A 264 16.85 7.01 17.92
N LEU A 265 15.55 6.86 18.23
CA LEU A 265 14.77 7.90 18.91
C LEU A 265 15.33 8.20 20.31
N ALA A 266 15.73 7.17 21.08
CA ALA A 266 16.36 7.35 22.39
C ALA A 266 17.71 8.06 22.31
N ALA A 267 18.43 7.92 21.19
CA ALA A 267 19.67 8.66 20.90
C ALA A 267 19.41 10.09 20.39
N GLY A 268 18.16 10.50 20.20
CA GLY A 268 17.79 11.82 19.71
C GLY A 268 17.76 11.95 18.19
N GLU A 269 17.89 10.83 17.45
CA GLU A 269 17.76 10.85 16.00
C GLU A 269 16.31 11.09 15.57
N ARG A 270 16.15 11.57 14.34
CA ARG A 270 14.85 11.84 13.69
C ARG A 270 14.83 11.25 12.28
N PRO A 271 13.63 10.99 11.67
CA PRO A 271 13.51 10.50 10.31
C PRO A 271 14.03 11.47 9.25
#